data_40688d1a008c997dd0dd7d9e19fb6450
#
_entry.id   40688d1a008c997dd0dd7d9e19fb6450
#
_cell.length_a   1.000
_cell.length_b   1.000
_cell.length_c   1.000
_cell.angle_alpha   90.00
_cell.angle_beta   90.00
_cell.angle_gamma   90.00
#
_symmetry.space_group_name_H-M   'P 1'
#
loop_
_entity.id
_entity.type
_entity.pdbx_description
1 polymer ?
#
loop_
_entity_poly.entity_id
_entity_poly.type
_entity_poly.pdbx_seq_one_letter_code
_entity_poly.pdbx_strand_id
1 'polypeptide(L)'
;FVFMWLGGVLLCLYGVLLHGEAVKRAGGIKDQLVFDLSKCAGLDVPSFYDVTYLPDGRVESIKPNRPGVPERVTKAIVKDMDSFVPPENFVVPMVGAVQDRACVEVLRGCVRGCRFCQAGQLYRPFRERSPKLISESARVLCRNTGYDELSLSSLSTSDHSRLEDILDELNSWAETDHVSLSLPSLRVDN
;
A
#
# COMPACT_ATOMS: atom_id res chain seq x y z
N PHE A 1 -3.84 -7.46 -2.92
CA PHE A 1 -3.99 -6.16 -2.22
C PHE A 1 -3.02 -5.93 -1.05
N VAL A 2 -2.29 -6.96 -0.60
CA VAL A 2 -1.35 -6.86 0.55
C VAL A 2 0.04 -6.35 0.15
N PHE A 3 0.39 -6.34 -1.13
CA PHE A 3 1.75 -6.06 -1.60
C PHE A 3 2.14 -4.57 -1.75
N MET A 4 1.20 -3.65 -1.70
CA MET A 4 1.46 -2.23 -1.99
C MET A 4 1.84 -1.35 -0.78
N TRP A 5 1.94 -1.91 0.40
CA TRP A 5 2.29 -1.19 1.64
C TRP A 5 3.79 -1.15 1.97
N LEU A 6 4.68 -1.60 1.07
CA LEU A 6 5.83 -2.35 1.52
C LEU A 6 7.20 -1.66 1.44
N GLY A 7 7.38 -0.46 0.95
CA GLY A 7 8.73 0.13 0.87
C GLY A 7 9.41 0.33 2.25
N GLY A 8 8.76 0.99 3.20
CA GLY A 8 9.30 1.18 4.55
C GLY A 8 8.97 0.04 5.51
N VAL A 9 7.78 -0.55 5.36
CA VAL A 9 7.33 -1.68 6.19
C VAL A 9 8.01 -2.99 5.76
N LEU A 10 8.41 -3.15 4.48
CA LEU A 10 9.18 -4.34 4.03
C LEU A 10 10.59 -4.36 4.59
N LEU A 11 11.27 -3.23 4.70
CA LEU A 11 12.59 -3.18 5.35
C LEU A 11 12.47 -3.49 6.85
N CYS A 12 11.43 -3.00 7.54
CA CYS A 12 11.14 -3.39 8.91
C CYS A 12 10.72 -4.86 9.00
N LEU A 13 9.80 -5.35 8.14
CA LEU A 13 9.37 -6.75 8.14
C LEU A 13 10.51 -7.70 7.72
N TYR A 14 11.34 -7.32 6.78
CA TYR A 14 12.52 -8.11 6.41
C TYR A 14 13.54 -8.15 7.54
N GLY A 15 13.83 -7.02 8.17
CA GLY A 15 14.65 -6.96 9.39
C GLY A 15 14.05 -7.79 10.51
N VAL A 16 12.74 -7.74 10.70
CA VAL A 16 12.00 -8.52 11.69
C VAL A 16 11.93 -10.00 11.33
N LEU A 17 11.76 -10.37 10.05
CA LEU A 17 11.81 -11.77 9.61
C LEU A 17 13.20 -12.37 9.81
N LEU A 18 14.27 -11.62 9.48
CA LEU A 18 15.65 -12.05 9.74
C LEU A 18 15.93 -12.14 11.26
N HIS A 19 15.46 -11.18 12.03
CA HIS A 19 15.57 -11.22 13.49
C HIS A 19 14.70 -12.35 14.05
N GLY A 20 13.49 -12.56 13.53
CA GLY A 20 12.60 -13.65 13.90
C GLY A 20 13.15 -15.04 13.60
N GLU A 21 13.86 -15.22 12.49
CA GLU A 21 14.57 -16.47 12.21
C GLU A 21 15.76 -16.67 13.14
N ALA A 22 16.52 -15.59 13.44
CA ALA A 22 17.61 -15.65 14.41
C ALA A 22 17.10 -15.97 15.82
N VAL A 23 15.97 -15.36 16.23
CA VAL A 23 15.30 -15.62 17.51
C VAL A 23 14.76 -17.06 17.57
N LYS A 24 14.15 -17.57 16.48
CA LYS A 24 13.72 -18.97 16.40
C LYS A 24 14.89 -19.95 16.51
N ARG A 25 16.01 -19.70 15.80
CA ARG A 25 17.22 -20.51 15.84
C ARG A 25 17.88 -20.48 17.23
N ALA A 26 17.76 -19.37 17.95
CA ALA A 26 18.24 -19.21 19.32
C ALA A 26 17.29 -19.77 20.39
N GLY A 27 16.15 -20.41 20.00
CA GLY A 27 15.15 -20.92 20.94
C GLY A 27 14.32 -19.82 21.61
N GLY A 28 14.28 -18.62 21.00
CA GLY A 28 13.56 -17.46 21.53
C GLY A 28 12.05 -17.61 21.49
N ILE A 29 11.39 -17.03 22.47
CA ILE A 29 9.93 -17.10 22.67
C ILE A 29 9.24 -16.16 21.69
N LYS A 30 8.12 -16.58 21.11
CA LYS A 30 7.24 -15.77 20.23
C LYS A 30 6.92 -14.39 20.80
N ASP A 31 6.78 -14.29 22.12
CA ASP A 31 6.49 -13.04 22.83
C ASP A 31 7.59 -11.99 22.67
N GLN A 32 8.87 -12.39 22.69
CA GLN A 32 9.99 -11.47 22.48
C GLN A 32 9.99 -10.91 21.05
N LEU A 33 9.71 -11.75 20.03
CA LEU A 33 9.58 -11.31 18.65
C LEU A 33 8.46 -10.28 18.47
N VAL A 34 7.29 -10.56 19.05
CA VAL A 34 6.13 -9.65 18.99
C VAL A 34 6.43 -8.34 19.72
N PHE A 35 7.16 -8.40 20.83
CA PHE A 35 7.59 -7.19 21.54
C PHE A 35 8.58 -6.34 20.73
N ASP A 36 9.53 -6.96 20.04
CA ASP A 36 10.47 -6.24 19.20
C ASP A 36 9.77 -5.63 17.96
N LEU A 37 8.75 -6.33 17.45
CA LEU A 37 7.85 -5.79 16.42
C LEU A 37 7.12 -4.52 16.86
N SER A 38 6.67 -4.45 18.11
CA SER A 38 5.94 -3.28 18.62
C SER A 38 6.78 -2.00 18.65
N LYS A 39 8.11 -2.12 18.59
CA LYS A 39 9.04 -0.97 18.52
C LYS A 39 9.25 -0.45 17.10
N CYS A 40 8.82 -1.21 16.08
CA CYS A 40 8.95 -0.78 14.70
C CYS A 40 7.88 0.28 14.37
N ALA A 41 8.31 1.39 13.74
CA ALA A 41 7.39 2.45 13.33
C ALA A 41 6.31 1.93 12.38
N GLY A 42 5.06 2.22 12.66
CA GLY A 42 3.92 1.82 11.84
C GLY A 42 3.36 0.43 12.10
N LEU A 43 3.93 -0.31 13.04
CA LEU A 43 3.40 -1.60 13.48
C LEU A 43 2.64 -1.45 14.79
N ASP A 44 1.41 -1.94 14.81
CA ASP A 44 0.56 -2.01 15.99
C ASP A 44 0.43 -3.45 16.47
N VAL A 45 0.56 -3.64 17.78
CA VAL A 45 0.36 -4.92 18.45
C VAL A 45 -0.77 -4.73 19.47
N PRO A 46 -2.03 -4.95 19.08
CA PRO A 46 -3.21 -4.64 19.92
C PRO A 46 -3.16 -5.29 21.30
N SER A 47 -2.57 -6.48 21.43
CA SER A 47 -2.45 -7.19 22.71
C SER A 47 -1.57 -6.47 23.75
N PHE A 48 -0.82 -5.45 23.36
CA PHE A 48 0.02 -4.66 24.26
C PHE A 48 -0.65 -3.37 24.73
N TYR A 49 -1.95 -3.21 24.45
CA TYR A 49 -2.72 -2.03 24.85
C TYR A 49 -3.99 -2.45 25.57
N ASP A 50 -4.25 -1.85 26.71
CA ASP A 50 -5.50 -1.96 27.43
C ASP A 50 -6.44 -0.83 27.00
N VAL A 51 -7.65 -1.20 26.60
CA VAL A 51 -8.68 -0.26 26.18
C VAL A 51 -9.74 -0.17 27.28
N THR A 52 -9.97 1.04 27.78
CA THR A 52 -11.07 1.32 28.72
C THR A 52 -12.20 2.03 28.02
N TYR A 53 -13.42 1.78 28.46
CA TYR A 53 -14.63 2.32 27.85
C TYR A 53 -15.45 3.10 28.88
N LEU A 54 -16.04 4.19 28.42
CA LEU A 54 -17.07 4.93 29.16
C LEU A 54 -18.38 4.09 29.24
N PRO A 55 -19.28 4.45 30.18
CA PRO A 55 -20.59 3.76 30.31
C PRO A 55 -21.45 3.80 29.04
N ASP A 56 -21.23 4.77 28.17
CA ASP A 56 -21.92 4.93 26.88
C ASP A 56 -21.27 4.13 25.71
N GLY A 57 -20.23 3.34 25.99
CA GLY A 57 -19.53 2.51 25.03
C GLY A 57 -18.44 3.22 24.23
N ARG A 58 -18.21 4.53 24.43
CA ARG A 58 -17.08 5.22 23.82
C ARG A 58 -15.75 4.83 24.46
N VAL A 59 -14.68 4.80 23.67
CA VAL A 59 -13.34 4.56 24.18
C VAL A 59 -12.96 5.73 25.11
N GLU A 60 -12.61 5.43 26.35
CA GLU A 60 -12.12 6.38 27.33
C GLU A 60 -10.60 6.56 27.20
N SER A 61 -9.86 5.45 27.22
CA SER A 61 -8.41 5.48 27.05
C SER A 61 -7.86 4.22 26.39
N ILE A 62 -6.69 4.38 25.75
CA ILE A 62 -5.88 3.26 25.24
C ILE A 62 -4.49 3.47 25.84
N LYS A 63 -4.01 2.50 26.62
CA LYS A 63 -2.73 2.60 27.33
C LYS A 63 -1.90 1.35 27.12
N PRO A 64 -0.57 1.48 26.94
CA PRO A 64 0.30 0.30 26.90
C PRO A 64 0.25 -0.42 28.25
N ASN A 65 0.14 -1.75 28.20
CA ASN A 65 0.11 -2.63 29.38
C ASN A 65 1.49 -3.25 29.68
N ARG A 66 2.53 -2.89 28.92
CA ARG A 66 3.88 -3.42 29.08
C ARG A 66 4.93 -2.31 28.97
N PRO A 67 5.94 -2.26 29.86
CA PRO A 67 7.04 -1.30 29.76
C PRO A 67 7.79 -1.45 28.44
N GLY A 68 8.16 -0.31 27.81
CA GLY A 68 8.89 -0.26 26.56
C GLY A 68 8.03 -0.36 25.30
N VAL A 69 6.72 -0.54 25.42
CA VAL A 69 5.77 -0.36 24.33
C VAL A 69 5.48 1.13 24.15
N PRO A 70 5.45 1.67 22.90
CA PRO A 70 5.19 3.08 22.66
C PRO A 70 3.76 3.46 23.10
N GLU A 71 3.60 4.63 23.71
CA GLU A 71 2.27 5.13 24.10
C GLU A 71 1.35 5.36 22.90
N ARG A 72 1.94 5.64 21.74
CA ARG A 72 1.22 5.90 20.50
C ARG A 72 1.94 5.31 19.30
N VAL A 73 1.21 4.54 18.52
CA VAL A 73 1.72 4.04 17.24
C VAL A 73 1.51 5.09 16.16
N THR A 74 2.61 5.50 15.51
CA THR A 74 2.55 6.44 14.39
C THR A 74 2.61 5.67 13.08
N LYS A 75 1.64 5.92 12.21
CA LYS A 75 1.56 5.28 10.89
C LYS A 75 2.79 5.61 10.05
N ALA A 76 3.40 4.58 9.45
CA ALA A 76 4.45 4.77 8.45
C ALA A 76 3.84 5.32 7.14
N ILE A 77 4.46 6.38 6.62
CA ILE A 77 3.99 7.09 5.42
C ILE A 77 5.15 7.27 4.45
N VAL A 78 5.00 6.76 3.24
CA VAL A 78 5.86 7.14 2.11
C VAL A 78 5.41 8.53 1.65
N LYS A 79 6.23 9.54 1.85
CA LYS A 79 5.88 10.94 1.56
C LYS A 79 5.91 11.22 0.06
N ASP A 80 6.95 10.74 -0.60
CA ASP A 80 7.17 10.89 -2.04
C ASP A 80 6.87 9.55 -2.74
N MET A 81 5.83 9.53 -3.56
CA MET A 81 5.41 8.32 -4.28
C MET A 81 6.36 7.97 -5.43
N ASP A 82 7.10 8.94 -5.94
CA ASP A 82 8.05 8.74 -7.03
C ASP A 82 9.39 8.19 -6.54
N SER A 83 9.69 8.31 -5.24
CA SER A 83 10.90 7.72 -4.64
C SER A 83 10.93 6.19 -4.66
N PHE A 84 9.78 5.55 -4.87
CA PHE A 84 9.65 4.10 -4.96
C PHE A 84 9.31 3.66 -6.38
N VAL A 85 10.27 2.99 -7.03
CA VAL A 85 10.06 2.37 -8.34
C VAL A 85 9.56 0.94 -8.10
N PRO A 86 8.41 0.54 -8.70
CA PRO A 86 7.92 -0.82 -8.62
C PRO A 86 8.93 -1.81 -9.20
N PRO A 87 8.95 -3.08 -8.75
CA PRO A 87 9.76 -4.11 -9.37
C PRO A 87 9.43 -4.25 -10.86
N GLU A 88 10.44 -4.35 -11.70
CA GLU A 88 10.26 -4.48 -13.14
C GLU A 88 9.88 -5.92 -13.56
N ASN A 89 10.30 -6.90 -12.76
CA ASN A 89 10.06 -8.32 -13.01
C ASN A 89 9.08 -8.86 -11.97
N PHE A 90 7.82 -9.02 -12.37
CA PHE A 90 6.81 -9.66 -11.55
C PHE A 90 6.76 -11.17 -11.84
N VAL A 91 6.44 -11.95 -10.82
CA VAL A 91 6.12 -13.35 -10.97
C VAL A 91 4.73 -13.45 -11.61
N VAL A 92 4.67 -13.98 -12.81
CA VAL A 92 3.43 -14.25 -13.53
C VAL A 92 2.96 -15.66 -13.19
N PRO A 93 1.69 -15.86 -12.78
CA PRO A 93 1.16 -17.18 -12.52
C PRO A 93 1.05 -17.99 -13.81
N MET A 94 1.35 -19.28 -13.74
CA MET A 94 1.19 -20.20 -14.89
C MET A 94 -0.27 -20.62 -15.15
N VAL A 95 -1.16 -20.30 -14.22
CA VAL A 95 -2.59 -20.60 -14.30
C VAL A 95 -3.32 -19.26 -14.40
N GLY A 96 -4.30 -19.16 -15.28
CA GLY A 96 -5.11 -17.96 -15.44
C GLY A 96 -5.68 -17.47 -14.09
N ALA A 97 -5.41 -16.22 -13.76
CA ALA A 97 -5.89 -15.56 -12.55
C ALA A 97 -7.14 -14.72 -12.86
N VAL A 98 -7.96 -14.47 -11.84
CA VAL A 98 -9.16 -13.62 -11.98
C VAL A 98 -8.79 -12.18 -12.40
N GLN A 99 -7.61 -11.70 -12.01
CA GLN A 99 -7.05 -10.39 -12.34
C GLN A 99 -5.78 -10.59 -13.17
N ASP A 100 -5.94 -11.07 -14.42
CA ASP A 100 -4.83 -11.39 -15.32
C ASP A 100 -4.40 -10.16 -16.11
N ARG A 101 -3.84 -9.19 -15.42
CA ARG A 101 -3.47 -7.87 -15.97
C ARG A 101 -2.32 -7.21 -15.21
N ALA A 102 -1.60 -6.34 -15.89
CA ALA A 102 -0.66 -5.43 -15.25
C ALA A 102 -1.41 -4.39 -14.40
N CYS A 103 -0.89 -4.05 -13.23
CA CYS A 103 -1.53 -3.08 -12.35
C CYS A 103 -0.52 -2.07 -11.82
N VAL A 104 -0.76 -0.78 -12.05
CA VAL A 104 0.10 0.33 -11.59
C VAL A 104 -0.67 1.24 -10.65
N GLU A 105 -0.10 1.49 -9.45
CA GLU A 105 -0.64 2.46 -8.51
C GLU A 105 -0.34 3.89 -8.98
N VAL A 106 -1.39 4.70 -9.12
CA VAL A 106 -1.25 6.08 -9.61
C VAL A 106 -1.32 7.12 -8.49
N LEU A 107 -2.06 6.80 -7.42
CA LEU A 107 -2.15 7.65 -6.23
C LEU A 107 -2.46 6.82 -4.99
N ARG A 108 -2.15 7.35 -3.84
CA ARG A 108 -2.47 6.75 -2.54
C ARG A 108 -3.19 7.73 -1.65
N GLY A 109 -4.22 7.24 -0.96
CA GLY A 109 -5.16 8.05 -0.21
C GLY A 109 -6.36 8.48 -1.06
N CYS A 110 -7.23 9.30 -0.47
CA CYS A 110 -8.39 9.87 -1.15
C CYS A 110 -8.69 11.24 -0.56
N VAL A 111 -9.00 12.21 -1.42
CA VAL A 111 -9.36 13.59 -1.01
C VAL A 111 -10.80 13.67 -0.50
N ARG A 112 -11.62 12.68 -0.82
CA ARG A 112 -13.04 12.66 -0.48
C ARG A 112 -13.27 12.29 0.99
N GLY A 113 -14.31 12.79 1.58
CA GLY A 113 -14.68 12.56 2.96
C GLY A 113 -15.92 11.68 3.12
N CYS A 114 -16.08 10.64 2.31
CA CYS A 114 -17.24 9.75 2.37
C CYS A 114 -17.39 9.13 3.75
N ARG A 115 -18.53 9.34 4.40
CA ARG A 115 -18.77 8.94 5.80
C ARG A 115 -18.69 7.44 6.04
N PHE A 116 -19.00 6.63 5.03
CA PHE A 116 -18.96 5.17 5.09
C PHE A 116 -17.59 4.57 4.76
N CYS A 117 -16.64 5.37 4.23
CA CYS A 117 -15.40 4.85 3.67
C CYS A 117 -14.25 4.87 4.68
N GLN A 118 -13.96 3.73 5.27
CA GLN A 118 -12.79 3.58 6.15
C GLN A 118 -11.47 3.78 5.40
N ALA A 119 -11.35 3.26 4.19
CA ALA A 119 -10.14 3.36 3.37
C ALA A 119 -9.74 4.83 3.12
N GLY A 120 -10.70 5.72 2.85
CA GLY A 120 -10.45 7.14 2.67
C GLY A 120 -9.85 7.83 3.90
N GLN A 121 -10.04 7.28 5.09
CA GLN A 121 -9.43 7.79 6.33
C GLN A 121 -8.07 7.12 6.60
N LEU A 122 -7.98 5.81 6.41
CA LEU A 122 -6.78 5.03 6.73
C LEU A 122 -5.59 5.39 5.82
N TYR A 123 -5.83 5.67 4.53
CA TYR A 123 -4.76 5.90 3.56
C TYR A 123 -4.35 7.37 3.40
N ARG A 124 -4.82 8.27 4.25
CA ARG A 124 -4.33 9.65 4.28
C ARG A 124 -2.88 9.74 4.75
N PRO A 125 -2.12 10.73 4.27
CA PRO A 125 -2.45 11.81 3.34
C PRO A 125 -2.60 11.33 1.89
N PHE A 126 -3.29 12.14 1.07
CA PHE A 126 -3.36 11.97 -0.37
C PHE A 126 -2.01 12.29 -1.01
N ARG A 127 -1.54 11.44 -1.90
CA ARG A 127 -0.25 11.56 -2.60
C ARG A 127 -0.38 10.94 -3.97
N GLU A 128 0.20 11.62 -4.95
CA GLU A 128 0.15 11.24 -6.37
C GLU A 128 1.52 10.81 -6.85
N ARG A 129 1.52 9.99 -7.89
CA ARG A 129 2.70 9.62 -8.66
C ARG A 129 2.72 10.42 -9.94
N SER A 130 3.92 10.77 -10.42
CA SER A 130 4.05 11.54 -11.65
C SER A 130 3.60 10.74 -12.88
N PRO A 131 2.94 11.38 -13.87
CA PRO A 131 2.48 10.72 -15.10
C PRO A 131 3.60 9.97 -15.83
N LYS A 132 4.76 10.58 -15.94
CA LYS A 132 5.93 9.99 -16.59
C LYS A 132 6.34 8.66 -15.94
N LEU A 133 6.47 8.63 -14.61
CA LEU A 133 6.86 7.42 -13.90
C LEU A 133 5.78 6.34 -13.98
N ILE A 134 4.49 6.73 -13.99
CA ILE A 134 3.37 5.82 -14.21
C ILE A 134 3.51 5.16 -15.58
N SER A 135 3.71 5.96 -16.64
CA SER A 135 3.82 5.47 -18.01
C SER A 135 5.05 4.57 -18.21
N GLU A 136 6.22 4.98 -17.73
CA GLU A 136 7.45 4.20 -17.80
C GLU A 136 7.32 2.86 -17.07
N SER A 137 6.82 2.88 -15.83
CA SER A 137 6.61 1.66 -15.03
C SER A 137 5.59 0.73 -15.67
N ALA A 138 4.50 1.26 -16.20
CA ALA A 138 3.46 0.50 -16.87
C ALA A 138 3.99 -0.21 -18.11
N ARG A 139 4.74 0.51 -18.94
CA ARG A 139 5.31 -0.04 -20.18
C ARG A 139 6.32 -1.15 -19.89
N VAL A 140 7.22 -0.94 -18.93
CA VAL A 140 8.18 -1.97 -18.52
C VAL A 140 7.46 -3.20 -17.97
N LEU A 141 6.43 -3.00 -17.14
CA LEU A 141 5.65 -4.07 -16.55
C LEU A 141 4.94 -4.91 -17.62
N CYS A 142 4.21 -4.28 -18.56
CA CYS A 142 3.55 -5.00 -19.66
C CYS A 142 4.54 -5.80 -20.52
N ARG A 143 5.69 -5.20 -20.86
CA ARG A 143 6.72 -5.88 -21.65
C ARG A 143 7.34 -7.09 -20.95
N ASN A 144 7.59 -6.98 -19.64
CA ASN A 144 8.26 -8.04 -18.89
C ASN A 144 7.31 -9.18 -18.50
N THR A 145 6.00 -8.90 -18.38
CA THR A 145 4.98 -9.88 -17.99
C THR A 145 4.25 -10.48 -19.18
N GLY A 146 4.21 -9.77 -20.31
CA GLY A 146 3.43 -10.15 -21.50
C GLY A 146 1.93 -9.87 -21.36
N TYR A 147 1.49 -9.11 -20.35
CA TYR A 147 0.10 -8.72 -20.21
C TYR A 147 -0.31 -7.68 -21.26
N ASP A 148 -1.47 -7.87 -21.86
CA ASP A 148 -2.10 -7.01 -22.85
C ASP A 148 -3.20 -6.10 -22.24
N GLU A 149 -3.40 -6.16 -20.93
CA GLU A 149 -4.27 -5.27 -20.18
C GLU A 149 -3.49 -4.57 -19.06
N LEU A 150 -3.61 -3.25 -18.98
CA LEU A 150 -3.07 -2.40 -17.92
C LEU A 150 -4.22 -1.78 -17.12
N SER A 151 -4.21 -1.97 -15.82
CA SER A 151 -5.15 -1.34 -14.90
C SER A 151 -4.45 -0.31 -14.01
N LEU A 152 -5.03 0.89 -13.90
CA LEU A 152 -4.59 1.89 -12.93
C LEU A 152 -5.21 1.57 -11.57
N SER A 153 -4.42 1.65 -10.50
CA SER A 153 -4.87 1.33 -9.15
C SER A 153 -4.86 2.54 -8.24
N SER A 154 -6.03 2.82 -7.64
CA SER A 154 -6.18 3.87 -6.64
C SER A 154 -7.52 3.74 -5.89
N LEU A 155 -7.74 4.59 -4.89
CA LEU A 155 -9.05 4.74 -4.25
C LEU A 155 -10.00 5.68 -5.03
N SER A 156 -9.46 6.52 -5.92
CA SER A 156 -10.25 7.45 -6.73
C SER A 156 -9.38 7.96 -7.89
N THR A 157 -9.33 7.21 -8.97
CA THR A 157 -8.48 7.52 -10.13
C THR A 157 -8.82 8.86 -10.76
N SER A 158 -10.10 9.18 -10.85
CA SER A 158 -10.60 10.46 -11.40
C SER A 158 -10.21 11.70 -10.56
N ASP A 159 -9.76 11.52 -9.32
CA ASP A 159 -9.29 12.63 -8.48
C ASP A 159 -7.78 12.90 -8.62
N HIS A 160 -7.10 12.22 -9.53
CA HIS A 160 -5.69 12.53 -9.81
C HIS A 160 -5.56 13.88 -10.50
N SER A 161 -4.73 14.78 -9.98
CA SER A 161 -4.62 16.17 -10.45
C SER A 161 -4.14 16.30 -11.91
N ARG A 162 -3.48 15.26 -12.43
CA ARG A 162 -2.92 15.20 -13.77
C ARG A 162 -3.39 13.95 -14.53
N LEU A 163 -4.68 13.63 -14.42
CA LEU A 163 -5.23 12.43 -15.07
C LEU A 163 -5.11 12.48 -16.59
N GLU A 164 -5.37 13.64 -17.20
CA GLU A 164 -5.25 13.83 -18.65
C GLU A 164 -3.82 13.57 -19.13
N ASP A 165 -2.81 14.11 -18.43
CA ASP A 165 -1.41 13.86 -18.75
C ASP A 165 -1.04 12.37 -18.65
N ILE A 166 -1.61 11.66 -17.66
CA ILE A 166 -1.40 10.20 -17.53
C ILE A 166 -1.97 9.46 -18.73
N LEU A 167 -3.18 9.82 -19.15
CA LEU A 167 -3.83 9.18 -20.29
C LEU A 167 -3.09 9.46 -21.60
N ASP A 168 -2.62 10.68 -21.81
CA ASP A 168 -1.82 11.05 -22.97
C ASP A 168 -0.49 10.27 -23.03
N GLU A 169 0.22 10.20 -21.92
CA GLU A 169 1.46 9.43 -21.80
C GLU A 169 1.23 7.93 -22.03
N LEU A 170 0.17 7.35 -21.46
CA LEU A 170 -0.15 5.94 -21.66
C LEU A 170 -0.58 5.65 -23.11
N ASN A 171 -1.47 6.47 -23.69
CA ASN A 171 -1.97 6.29 -25.05
C ASN A 171 -0.84 6.42 -26.08
N SER A 172 0.21 7.21 -25.80
CA SER A 172 1.34 7.41 -26.73
C SER A 172 2.02 6.10 -27.15
N TRP A 173 1.91 5.03 -26.34
CA TRP A 173 2.52 3.74 -26.64
C TRP A 173 1.55 2.55 -26.55
N ALA A 174 0.48 2.66 -25.75
CA ALA A 174 -0.42 1.53 -25.47
C ALA A 174 -1.10 1.00 -26.73
N GLU A 175 -1.52 1.89 -27.63
CA GLU A 175 -2.12 1.51 -28.92
C GLU A 175 -1.10 0.75 -29.81
N THR A 176 0.14 1.23 -29.87
CA THR A 176 1.21 0.60 -30.65
C THR A 176 1.63 -0.75 -30.10
N ASP A 177 1.70 -0.85 -28.77
CA ASP A 177 2.10 -2.06 -28.05
C ASP A 177 0.88 -3.02 -27.85
N HIS A 178 -0.32 -2.68 -28.36
CA HIS A 178 -1.59 -3.43 -28.26
C HIS A 178 -2.01 -3.72 -26.81
N VAL A 179 -1.87 -2.73 -25.92
CA VAL A 179 -2.23 -2.82 -24.50
C VAL A 179 -3.54 -2.08 -24.27
N SER A 180 -4.53 -2.77 -23.69
CA SER A 180 -5.81 -2.18 -23.29
C SER A 180 -5.66 -1.44 -21.95
N LEU A 181 -6.25 -0.25 -21.83
CA LEU A 181 -6.24 0.54 -20.60
C LEU A 181 -7.56 0.36 -19.83
N SER A 182 -7.44 0.03 -18.54
CA SER A 182 -8.56 -0.09 -17.60
C SER A 182 -8.46 0.96 -16.50
N LEU A 183 -9.50 1.75 -16.32
CA LEU A 183 -9.59 2.86 -15.38
C LEU A 183 -10.61 2.54 -14.27
N PRO A 184 -10.23 1.81 -13.24
CA PRO A 184 -11.11 1.54 -12.12
C PRO A 184 -11.24 2.75 -11.19
N SER A 185 -12.22 2.69 -10.29
CA SER A 185 -12.45 3.70 -9.26
C SER A 185 -12.75 5.10 -9.82
N LEU A 186 -13.47 5.14 -10.94
CA LEU A 186 -14.02 6.38 -11.46
C LEU A 186 -15.26 6.78 -10.67
N ARG A 187 -15.51 8.08 -10.61
CA ARG A 187 -16.72 8.64 -10.01
C ARG A 187 -17.75 8.96 -11.06
N VAL A 188 -19.03 8.92 -10.67
CA VAL A 188 -20.16 9.19 -11.58
C VAL A 188 -20.29 10.69 -11.87
N ASP A 189 -19.71 11.53 -11.00
CA ASP A 189 -19.80 13.00 -11.06
C ASP A 189 -18.59 13.67 -11.74
N ASN A 190 -17.77 12.89 -12.44
CA ASN A 190 -16.62 13.38 -13.21
C ASN A 190 -16.87 13.23 -14.70
#